data_734f65a7c74501267c39996178c76fa8
#
_entry.id   734f65a7c74501267c39996178c76fa8
#
_cell.length_a   1.000
_cell.length_b   1.000
_cell.length_c   1.000
_cell.angle_alpha   90.00
_cell.angle_beta   90.00
_cell.angle_gamma   90.00
#
_symmetry.space_group_name_H-M   'P 1'
#
loop_
_entity.id
_entity.type
_entity.pdbx_description
1 polymer ?
#
loop_
_entity_poly.entity_id
_entity_poly.type
_entity_poly.pdbx_seq_one_letter_code
_entity_poly.pdbx_strand_id
1 'polypeptide(L)'
;PNVETVFVAPGNAGTALEPKLENVNIGVEAISELVAFAQEKKIELTIVGPEAPLVIGVVDAFREAGLPIFGPTEAAAQLEGSKAFTKDFLARHNIPTGAYANFTEIEPAIAYVREMGAPIVVKADGLAAGKGVIVAMTLQEAEDAIRDMLAGNAFGEAGSRVVIEEFLEGEEASFIVMVDGKNVLPFATSQDHKRAADGDKGTNTGGMGAYSPAPVVTQDIHNRIMDEVIMPTVNGMAAEGNDYVGFLYA
;
A
#
# COMPACT_ATOMS: atom_id res chain seq x y z
N PRO A 1 4.87 22.95 -18.51
CA PRO A 1 5.57 23.70 -19.57
C PRO A 1 7.02 23.24 -19.76
N ASN A 2 7.65 22.69 -18.72
CA ASN A 2 9.06 22.31 -18.73
C ASN A 2 9.31 20.84 -19.09
N VAL A 3 8.26 20.01 -19.26
CA VAL A 3 8.37 18.61 -19.66
C VAL A 3 8.05 18.47 -21.13
N GLU A 4 8.96 17.89 -21.90
CA GLU A 4 8.80 17.69 -23.34
C GLU A 4 8.07 16.38 -23.63
N THR A 5 8.51 15.29 -23.02
CA THR A 5 7.94 13.94 -23.19
C THR A 5 7.87 13.23 -21.86
N VAL A 6 6.80 12.45 -21.66
CA VAL A 6 6.63 11.53 -20.53
C VAL A 6 6.52 10.13 -21.09
N PHE A 7 7.49 9.28 -20.78
CA PHE A 7 7.44 7.85 -21.10
C PHE A 7 6.67 7.11 -20.01
N VAL A 8 5.73 6.27 -20.39
CA VAL A 8 4.90 5.49 -19.48
C VAL A 8 5.09 4.00 -19.73
N ALA A 9 5.66 3.30 -18.76
CA ALA A 9 5.95 1.88 -18.87
C ALA A 9 5.07 1.06 -17.90
N PRO A 10 4.23 0.13 -18.42
CA PRO A 10 4.00 -0.14 -19.86
C PRO A 10 3.05 0.85 -20.53
N GLY A 11 2.33 1.69 -19.75
CA GLY A 11 1.24 2.53 -20.25
C GLY A 11 -0.05 1.75 -20.50
N ASN A 12 -1.05 2.44 -21.01
CA ASN A 12 -2.36 1.87 -21.33
C ASN A 12 -3.04 2.67 -22.46
N ALA A 13 -4.28 2.29 -22.82
CA ALA A 13 -5.02 2.97 -23.88
C ALA A 13 -5.31 4.45 -23.57
N GLY A 14 -5.49 4.82 -22.30
CA GLY A 14 -5.69 6.20 -21.88
C GLY A 14 -4.41 7.03 -22.05
N THR A 15 -3.28 6.53 -21.57
CA THR A 15 -1.99 7.22 -21.71
C THR A 15 -1.53 7.34 -23.16
N ALA A 16 -1.93 6.41 -24.03
CA ALA A 16 -1.62 6.47 -25.46
C ALA A 16 -2.31 7.62 -26.21
N LEU A 17 -3.38 8.18 -25.65
CA LEU A 17 -4.16 9.26 -26.25
C LEU A 17 -3.76 10.66 -25.73
N GLU A 18 -2.94 10.72 -24.69
CA GLU A 18 -2.57 11.98 -24.07
C GLU A 18 -1.40 12.64 -24.79
N PRO A 19 -1.47 13.95 -25.07
CA PRO A 19 -0.35 14.71 -25.63
C PRO A 19 0.90 14.60 -24.75
N LYS A 20 2.07 14.44 -25.39
CA LYS A 20 3.38 14.29 -24.74
C LYS A 20 3.62 12.96 -24.03
N LEU A 21 2.65 12.04 -23.96
CA LEU A 21 2.84 10.72 -23.41
C LEU A 21 3.22 9.73 -24.50
N GLU A 22 4.19 8.89 -24.19
CA GLU A 22 4.65 7.79 -25.05
C GLU A 22 4.68 6.50 -24.24
N ASN A 23 3.85 5.52 -24.63
CA ASN A 23 3.85 4.21 -23.98
C ASN A 23 5.09 3.41 -24.39
N VAL A 24 5.71 2.78 -23.42
CA VAL A 24 6.90 1.95 -23.61
C VAL A 24 6.56 0.52 -23.19
N ASN A 25 6.71 -0.44 -24.11
CA ASN A 25 6.36 -1.83 -23.83
C ASN A 25 7.43 -2.53 -22.96
N ILE A 26 7.58 -2.04 -21.71
CA ILE A 26 8.44 -2.63 -20.67
C ILE A 26 7.55 -2.86 -19.44
N GLY A 27 7.56 -4.08 -18.92
CA GLY A 27 6.81 -4.42 -17.72
C GLY A 27 7.35 -3.71 -16.47
N VAL A 28 6.47 -3.41 -15.51
CA VAL A 28 6.85 -2.68 -14.28
C VAL A 28 7.89 -3.39 -13.42
N GLU A 29 7.98 -4.71 -13.51
CA GLU A 29 8.95 -5.54 -12.77
C GLU A 29 10.22 -5.85 -13.57
N ALA A 30 10.30 -5.44 -14.83
CA ALA A 30 11.48 -5.64 -15.67
C ALA A 30 12.55 -4.56 -15.39
N ILE A 31 13.04 -4.54 -14.13
CA ILE A 31 13.88 -3.46 -13.59
C ILE A 31 15.11 -3.20 -14.48
N SER A 32 15.81 -4.25 -14.92
CA SER A 32 17.00 -4.08 -15.75
C SER A 32 16.70 -3.40 -17.09
N GLU A 33 15.55 -3.71 -17.70
CA GLU A 33 15.11 -3.09 -18.95
C GLU A 33 14.70 -1.63 -18.73
N LEU A 34 14.02 -1.34 -17.60
CA LEU A 34 13.65 0.02 -17.21
C LEU A 34 14.89 0.90 -16.98
N VAL A 35 15.91 0.38 -16.30
CA VAL A 35 17.19 1.07 -16.08
C VAL A 35 17.88 1.34 -17.43
N ALA A 36 18.00 0.33 -18.29
CA ALA A 36 18.64 0.48 -19.60
C ALA A 36 17.90 1.51 -20.48
N PHE A 37 16.57 1.47 -20.49
CA PHE A 37 15.75 2.45 -21.19
C PHE A 37 15.97 3.87 -20.67
N ALA A 38 15.96 4.04 -19.34
CA ALA A 38 16.17 5.36 -18.73
C ALA A 38 17.55 5.94 -19.06
N GLN A 39 18.59 5.09 -19.11
CA GLN A 39 19.94 5.50 -19.55
C GLN A 39 19.97 5.89 -21.03
N GLU A 40 19.40 5.06 -21.92
CA GLU A 40 19.35 5.31 -23.37
C GLU A 40 18.63 6.62 -23.70
N LYS A 41 17.45 6.82 -23.08
CA LYS A 41 16.61 8.01 -23.31
C LYS A 41 17.04 9.23 -22.50
N LYS A 42 18.04 9.09 -21.62
CA LYS A 42 18.53 10.14 -20.73
C LYS A 42 17.40 10.74 -19.90
N ILE A 43 16.62 9.87 -19.26
CA ILE A 43 15.48 10.29 -18.43
C ILE A 43 15.98 11.15 -17.28
N GLU A 44 15.42 12.34 -17.12
CA GLU A 44 15.81 13.30 -16.10
C GLU A 44 15.21 12.99 -14.73
N LEU A 45 14.02 12.35 -14.70
CA LEU A 45 13.35 11.90 -13.47
C LEU A 45 12.41 10.73 -13.76
N THR A 46 12.52 9.69 -12.99
CA THR A 46 11.54 8.59 -12.97
C THR A 46 10.66 8.69 -11.74
N ILE A 47 9.35 8.51 -11.90
CA ILE A 47 8.36 8.48 -10.81
C ILE A 47 7.73 7.11 -10.81
N VAL A 48 7.73 6.46 -9.64
CA VAL A 48 7.13 5.13 -9.49
C VAL A 48 5.78 5.27 -8.80
N GLY A 49 4.73 4.82 -9.49
CA GLY A 49 3.37 4.81 -8.96
C GLY A 49 2.97 3.49 -8.27
N PRO A 50 3.13 2.32 -8.95
CA PRO A 50 2.67 1.06 -8.39
C PRO A 50 3.64 0.50 -7.34
N GLU A 51 3.09 -0.25 -6.39
CA GLU A 51 3.83 -0.85 -5.28
C GLU A 51 4.72 -2.04 -5.69
N ALA A 52 4.30 -2.84 -6.66
CA ALA A 52 5.03 -4.05 -7.06
C ALA A 52 6.50 -3.81 -7.42
N PRO A 53 6.88 -2.86 -8.29
CA PRO A 53 8.29 -2.59 -8.59
C PRO A 53 9.04 -1.99 -7.39
N LEU A 54 8.36 -1.30 -6.47
CA LEU A 54 8.98 -0.71 -5.29
C LEU A 54 9.48 -1.80 -4.32
N VAL A 55 8.66 -2.80 -4.05
CA VAL A 55 9.00 -3.89 -3.12
C VAL A 55 10.05 -4.86 -3.65
N ILE A 56 10.37 -4.81 -4.93
CA ILE A 56 11.45 -5.58 -5.56
C ILE A 56 12.67 -4.73 -5.94
N GLY A 57 12.76 -3.49 -5.41
CA GLY A 57 13.97 -2.69 -5.42
C GLY A 57 14.23 -1.86 -6.69
N VAL A 58 13.21 -1.46 -7.44
CA VAL A 58 13.40 -0.59 -8.63
C VAL A 58 14.13 0.70 -8.29
N VAL A 59 13.83 1.31 -7.13
CA VAL A 59 14.46 2.56 -6.69
C VAL A 59 15.93 2.37 -6.39
N ASP A 60 16.27 1.26 -5.73
CA ASP A 60 17.64 0.92 -5.39
C ASP A 60 18.47 0.71 -6.66
N ALA A 61 17.95 -0.03 -7.64
CA ALA A 61 18.60 -0.26 -8.92
C ALA A 61 18.84 1.02 -9.73
N PHE A 62 17.87 1.94 -9.75
CA PHE A 62 18.02 3.24 -10.42
C PHE A 62 19.06 4.12 -9.73
N ARG A 63 19.06 4.16 -8.40
CA ARG A 63 20.07 4.91 -7.62
C ARG A 63 21.47 4.35 -7.81
N GLU A 64 21.62 3.02 -7.83
CA GLU A 64 22.89 2.37 -8.13
C GLU A 64 23.40 2.72 -9.55
N ALA A 65 22.49 2.84 -10.51
CA ALA A 65 22.79 3.28 -11.87
C ALA A 65 23.01 4.81 -12.01
N GLY A 66 22.89 5.58 -10.92
CA GLY A 66 23.04 7.04 -10.91
C GLY A 66 21.88 7.79 -11.58
N LEU A 67 20.70 7.17 -11.67
CA LEU A 67 19.52 7.74 -12.30
C LEU A 67 18.59 8.37 -11.26
N PRO A 68 18.11 9.61 -11.48
CA PRO A 68 17.14 10.23 -10.59
C PRO A 68 15.80 9.47 -10.60
N ILE A 69 15.33 9.15 -9.40
CA ILE A 69 14.07 8.42 -9.22
C ILE A 69 13.36 8.88 -7.95
N PHE A 70 12.03 8.99 -8.03
CA PHE A 70 11.16 9.28 -6.90
C PHE A 70 10.31 8.06 -6.58
N GLY A 71 10.52 7.50 -5.41
CA GLY A 71 9.89 6.33 -4.86
C GLY A 71 10.65 5.85 -3.62
N PRO A 72 10.01 5.07 -2.71
CA PRO A 72 10.70 4.47 -1.58
C PRO A 72 11.65 3.36 -2.03
N THR A 73 12.76 3.20 -1.32
CA THR A 73 13.65 2.05 -1.47
C THR A 73 12.92 0.74 -1.14
N GLU A 74 13.49 -0.41 -1.53
CA GLU A 74 12.94 -1.72 -1.18
C GLU A 74 12.65 -1.85 0.32
N ALA A 75 13.61 -1.40 1.17
CA ALA A 75 13.45 -1.43 2.62
C ALA A 75 12.30 -0.52 3.11
N ALA A 76 12.15 0.68 2.55
CA ALA A 76 11.06 1.60 2.91
C ALA A 76 9.71 1.14 2.33
N ALA A 77 9.71 0.49 1.17
CA ALA A 77 8.52 -0.06 0.54
C ALA A 77 7.90 -1.24 1.32
N GLN A 78 8.59 -1.78 2.34
CA GLN A 78 8.01 -2.79 3.25
C GLN A 78 6.78 -2.28 4.00
N LEU A 79 6.61 -0.97 4.17
CA LEU A 79 5.36 -0.39 4.70
C LEU A 79 4.12 -0.78 3.89
N GLU A 80 4.25 -1.09 2.60
CA GLU A 80 3.18 -1.62 1.76
C GLU A 80 3.38 -3.11 1.46
N GLY A 81 4.63 -3.54 1.32
CA GLY A 81 5.01 -4.89 0.93
C GLY A 81 4.68 -5.96 1.97
N SER A 82 4.67 -5.62 3.27
CA SER A 82 4.39 -6.55 4.35
C SER A 82 3.48 -5.91 5.40
N LYS A 83 2.27 -6.45 5.53
CA LYS A 83 1.29 -6.01 6.54
C LYS A 83 1.80 -6.26 7.96
N ALA A 84 2.49 -7.38 8.17
CA ALA A 84 3.11 -7.71 9.45
C ALA A 84 4.20 -6.68 9.81
N PHE A 85 5.08 -6.35 8.87
CA PHE A 85 6.09 -5.31 9.08
C PHE A 85 5.43 -3.98 9.46
N THR A 86 4.42 -3.56 8.69
CA THR A 86 3.70 -2.30 8.92
C THR A 86 3.06 -2.26 10.30
N LYS A 87 2.35 -3.32 10.70
CA LYS A 87 1.73 -3.38 12.04
C LYS A 87 2.77 -3.32 13.15
N ASP A 88 3.85 -4.07 13.03
CA ASP A 88 4.94 -4.07 14.02
C ASP A 88 5.65 -2.71 14.06
N PHE A 89 5.82 -2.05 12.91
CA PHE A 89 6.35 -0.68 12.82
C PHE A 89 5.42 0.32 13.52
N LEU A 90 4.13 0.30 13.20
CA LEU A 90 3.14 1.19 13.83
C LEU A 90 3.12 1.03 15.35
N ALA A 91 3.18 -0.21 15.84
CA ALA A 91 3.24 -0.51 17.27
C ALA A 91 4.53 0.04 17.92
N ARG A 92 5.71 -0.16 17.30
CA ARG A 92 6.99 0.34 17.81
C ARG A 92 7.04 1.86 17.93
N HIS A 93 6.40 2.56 17.01
CA HIS A 93 6.40 4.01 16.93
C HIS A 93 5.14 4.65 17.55
N ASN A 94 4.28 3.86 18.22
CA ASN A 94 3.03 4.30 18.85
C ASN A 94 2.09 5.02 17.87
N ILE A 95 2.05 4.58 16.61
CA ILE A 95 1.17 5.11 15.59
C ILE A 95 -0.18 4.40 15.70
N PRO A 96 -1.31 5.13 15.72
CA PRO A 96 -2.63 4.54 15.86
C PRO A 96 -2.93 3.49 14.78
N THR A 97 -3.37 2.32 15.21
CA THR A 97 -3.83 1.23 14.34
C THR A 97 -4.75 0.31 15.14
N GLY A 98 -5.61 -0.46 14.46
CA GLY A 98 -6.41 -1.49 15.11
C GLY A 98 -5.53 -2.57 15.76
N ALA A 99 -6.03 -3.17 16.85
CA ALA A 99 -5.37 -4.29 17.50
C ALA A 99 -5.08 -5.40 16.48
N TYR A 100 -3.94 -6.07 16.61
CA TYR A 100 -3.51 -7.09 15.65
C TYR A 100 -2.65 -8.16 16.28
N ALA A 101 -2.55 -9.30 15.56
CA ALA A 101 -1.55 -10.33 15.84
C ALA A 101 -1.12 -11.03 14.54
N ASN A 102 0.14 -11.47 14.48
CA ASN A 102 0.74 -12.13 13.34
C ASN A 102 0.87 -13.63 13.59
N PHE A 103 0.50 -14.48 12.62
CA PHE A 103 0.57 -15.93 12.74
C PHE A 103 1.12 -16.58 11.48
N THR A 104 1.92 -17.63 11.68
CA THR A 104 2.41 -18.54 10.64
C THR A 104 1.85 -19.95 10.79
N GLU A 105 1.12 -20.21 11.87
CA GLU A 105 0.54 -21.51 12.19
C GLU A 105 -0.97 -21.40 12.41
N ILE A 106 -1.71 -22.40 11.92
CA ILE A 106 -3.18 -22.41 11.90
C ILE A 106 -3.76 -22.41 13.32
N GLU A 107 -3.31 -23.33 14.18
CA GLU A 107 -3.94 -23.53 15.49
C GLU A 107 -3.78 -22.32 16.43
N PRO A 108 -2.62 -21.66 16.54
CA PRO A 108 -2.49 -20.40 17.28
C PRO A 108 -3.37 -19.28 16.73
N ALA A 109 -3.48 -19.17 15.40
CA ALA A 109 -4.33 -18.16 14.75
C ALA A 109 -5.82 -18.41 15.07
N ILE A 110 -6.27 -19.66 15.01
CA ILE A 110 -7.64 -20.04 15.38
C ILE A 110 -7.92 -19.78 16.87
N ALA A 111 -6.98 -20.11 17.74
CA ALA A 111 -7.12 -19.82 19.17
C ALA A 111 -7.32 -18.32 19.42
N TYR A 112 -6.53 -17.48 18.73
CA TYR A 112 -6.64 -16.02 18.84
C TYR A 112 -8.01 -15.50 18.36
N VAL A 113 -8.53 -15.93 17.20
CA VAL A 113 -9.85 -15.44 16.74
C VAL A 113 -10.99 -15.92 17.63
N ARG A 114 -10.86 -17.08 18.27
CA ARG A 114 -11.84 -17.56 19.26
C ARG A 114 -11.84 -16.74 20.54
N GLU A 115 -10.68 -16.23 20.94
CA GLU A 115 -10.56 -15.34 22.10
C GLU A 115 -11.10 -13.94 21.77
N MET A 116 -10.75 -13.39 20.60
CA MET A 116 -11.14 -12.03 20.20
C MET A 116 -12.61 -11.94 19.77
N GLY A 117 -13.17 -12.99 19.20
CA GLY A 117 -14.54 -13.00 18.67
C GLY A 117 -14.63 -12.47 17.24
N ALA A 118 -15.86 -12.30 16.78
CA ALA A 118 -16.20 -11.73 15.48
C ALA A 118 -17.13 -10.51 15.68
N PRO A 119 -17.12 -9.50 14.77
CA PRO A 119 -16.38 -9.47 13.52
C PRO A 119 -14.88 -9.25 13.71
N ILE A 120 -14.06 -9.80 12.78
CA ILE A 120 -12.60 -9.70 12.78
C ILE A 120 -12.08 -9.74 11.35
N VAL A 121 -10.87 -9.20 11.10
CA VAL A 121 -10.29 -9.15 9.76
C VAL A 121 -9.08 -10.08 9.67
N VAL A 122 -9.08 -10.97 8.69
CA VAL A 122 -7.95 -11.88 8.40
C VAL A 122 -7.33 -11.46 7.08
N LYS A 123 -6.02 -11.17 7.09
CA LYS A 123 -5.27 -10.70 5.93
C LYS A 123 -4.07 -11.62 5.65
N ALA A 124 -3.89 -12.03 4.41
CA ALA A 124 -2.62 -12.59 3.97
C ALA A 124 -1.54 -11.49 4.00
N ASP A 125 -0.33 -11.82 4.48
CA ASP A 125 0.80 -10.90 4.45
C ASP A 125 1.31 -10.73 3.01
N GLY A 126 1.90 -9.57 2.68
CA GLY A 126 2.38 -9.29 1.34
C GLY A 126 1.31 -8.77 0.36
N LEU A 127 1.76 -8.55 -0.88
CA LEU A 127 0.93 -8.01 -1.96
C LEU A 127 0.01 -9.11 -2.52
N ALA A 128 -1.27 -9.04 -2.23
CA ALA A 128 -2.29 -9.99 -2.70
C ALA A 128 -3.34 -9.33 -3.63
N ALA A 129 -3.01 -8.19 -4.25
CA ALA A 129 -3.87 -7.44 -5.15
C ALA A 129 -5.30 -7.20 -4.61
N GLY A 130 -5.41 -6.90 -3.30
CA GLY A 130 -6.68 -6.67 -2.60
C GLY A 130 -7.53 -7.91 -2.33
N LYS A 131 -7.11 -9.09 -2.80
CA LYS A 131 -7.86 -10.35 -2.64
C LYS A 131 -7.52 -11.11 -1.34
N GLY A 132 -6.41 -10.76 -0.69
CA GLY A 132 -5.93 -11.40 0.52
C GLY A 132 -6.54 -10.82 1.81
N VAL A 133 -7.71 -10.19 1.77
CA VAL A 133 -8.38 -9.59 2.94
C VAL A 133 -9.78 -10.16 3.07
N ILE A 134 -10.06 -10.80 4.19
CA ILE A 134 -11.38 -11.33 4.53
C ILE A 134 -11.90 -10.63 5.79
N VAL A 135 -12.99 -9.93 5.65
CA VAL A 135 -13.76 -9.39 6.77
C VAL A 135 -14.71 -10.49 7.24
N ALA A 136 -14.35 -11.18 8.29
CA ALA A 136 -15.10 -12.29 8.83
C ALA A 136 -16.15 -11.80 9.84
N MET A 137 -17.42 -11.95 9.51
CA MET A 137 -18.53 -11.56 10.36
C MET A 137 -18.86 -12.65 11.39
N THR A 138 -18.35 -13.87 11.19
CA THR A 138 -18.52 -15.01 12.09
C THR A 138 -17.18 -15.69 12.37
N LEU A 139 -17.08 -16.40 13.50
CA LEU A 139 -15.89 -17.20 13.83
C LEU A 139 -15.59 -18.26 12.77
N GLN A 140 -16.63 -18.87 12.20
CA GLN A 140 -16.45 -19.89 11.15
C GLN A 140 -15.79 -19.31 9.91
N GLU A 141 -16.23 -18.13 9.46
CA GLU A 141 -15.61 -17.42 8.33
C GLU A 141 -14.14 -17.09 8.61
N ALA A 142 -13.81 -16.66 9.83
CA ALA A 142 -12.43 -16.37 10.23
C ALA A 142 -11.55 -17.62 10.24
N GLU A 143 -12.05 -18.72 10.81
CA GLU A 143 -11.33 -20.01 10.84
C GLU A 143 -11.10 -20.56 9.43
N ASP A 144 -12.10 -20.48 8.55
CA ASP A 144 -11.99 -20.92 7.16
C ASP A 144 -10.99 -20.08 6.39
N ALA A 145 -11.00 -18.75 6.57
CA ALA A 145 -10.02 -17.85 5.97
C ALA A 145 -8.58 -18.15 6.42
N ILE A 146 -8.37 -18.40 7.72
CA ILE A 146 -7.06 -18.77 8.26
C ILE A 146 -6.55 -20.07 7.65
N ARG A 147 -7.41 -21.11 7.58
CA ARG A 147 -7.06 -22.40 6.99
C ARG A 147 -6.73 -22.27 5.50
N ASP A 148 -7.55 -21.53 4.75
CA ASP A 148 -7.35 -21.32 3.31
C ASP A 148 -6.05 -20.58 3.03
N MET A 149 -5.76 -19.52 3.77
CA MET A 149 -4.53 -18.73 3.59
C MET A 149 -3.28 -19.51 3.99
N LEU A 150 -3.23 -20.11 5.18
CA LEU A 150 -2.04 -20.77 5.72
C LEU A 150 -1.81 -22.19 5.18
N ALA A 151 -2.85 -22.94 4.83
CA ALA A 151 -2.71 -24.31 4.34
C ALA A 151 -2.94 -24.45 2.84
N GLY A 152 -3.72 -23.57 2.24
CA GLY A 152 -4.22 -23.73 0.89
C GLY A 152 -3.30 -23.20 -0.21
N ASN A 153 -2.25 -22.48 0.14
CA ASN A 153 -1.38 -21.79 -0.83
C ASN A 153 -2.15 -20.88 -1.81
N ALA A 154 -3.32 -20.41 -1.42
CA ALA A 154 -4.18 -19.56 -2.25
C ALA A 154 -3.47 -18.28 -2.68
N PHE A 155 -2.46 -17.82 -1.90
CA PHE A 155 -1.73 -16.58 -2.10
C PHE A 155 -0.20 -16.78 -2.23
N GLY A 156 0.28 -18.00 -2.49
CA GLY A 156 1.71 -18.28 -2.60
C GLY A 156 2.48 -17.89 -1.33
N GLU A 157 3.63 -17.22 -1.47
CA GLU A 157 4.43 -16.77 -0.33
C GLU A 157 3.70 -15.76 0.57
N ALA A 158 2.81 -14.92 0.01
CA ALA A 158 1.99 -13.99 0.78
C ALA A 158 1.04 -14.70 1.76
N GLY A 159 0.64 -15.94 1.47
CA GLY A 159 -0.17 -16.78 2.36
C GLY A 159 0.61 -17.50 3.46
N SER A 160 1.95 -17.43 3.49
CA SER A 160 2.76 -18.08 4.53
C SER A 160 2.62 -17.45 5.92
N ARG A 161 2.05 -16.26 5.98
CA ARG A 161 1.73 -15.52 7.20
C ARG A 161 0.38 -14.86 7.07
N VAL A 162 -0.37 -14.80 8.15
CA VAL A 162 -1.60 -14.02 8.26
C VAL A 162 -1.46 -12.96 9.33
N VAL A 163 -2.06 -11.80 9.07
CA VAL A 163 -2.26 -10.72 10.04
C VAL A 163 -3.74 -10.73 10.38
N ILE A 164 -4.06 -10.88 11.65
CA ILE A 164 -5.43 -10.85 12.17
C ILE A 164 -5.61 -9.51 12.86
N GLU A 165 -6.63 -8.76 12.45
CA GLU A 165 -6.84 -7.39 12.91
C GLU A 165 -8.24 -7.19 13.46
N GLU A 166 -8.35 -6.26 14.39
CA GLU A 166 -9.62 -5.71 14.84
C GLU A 166 -10.45 -5.19 13.65
N PHE A 167 -11.74 -5.47 13.67
CA PHE A 167 -12.67 -4.87 12.74
C PHE A 167 -13.00 -3.45 13.19
N LEU A 168 -12.63 -2.47 12.38
CA LEU A 168 -12.89 -1.06 12.65
C LEU A 168 -14.18 -0.62 11.96
N GLU A 169 -15.06 0.01 12.69
CA GLU A 169 -16.27 0.65 12.17
C GLU A 169 -16.00 2.13 11.90
N GLY A 170 -16.44 2.64 10.75
CA GLY A 170 -16.28 4.04 10.41
C GLY A 170 -16.27 4.28 8.90
N GLU A 171 -16.14 5.53 8.52
CA GLU A 171 -15.94 5.93 7.13
C GLU A 171 -14.46 5.88 6.77
N GLU A 172 -14.15 5.24 5.65
CA GLU A 172 -12.80 5.17 5.10
C GLU A 172 -12.51 6.43 4.27
N ALA A 173 -11.30 6.97 4.38
CA ALA A 173 -10.81 8.05 3.54
C ALA A 173 -9.35 7.80 3.15
N SER A 174 -8.97 8.29 1.97
CA SER A 174 -7.60 8.25 1.48
C SER A 174 -6.88 9.55 1.81
N PHE A 175 -5.75 9.44 2.48
CA PHE A 175 -4.88 10.55 2.81
C PHE A 175 -3.47 10.29 2.24
N ILE A 176 -3.17 10.91 1.10
CA ILE A 176 -1.91 10.69 0.39
C ILE A 176 -1.00 11.91 0.57
N VAL A 177 0.27 11.66 0.82
CA VAL A 177 1.27 12.70 0.93
C VAL A 177 2.49 12.39 0.06
N MET A 178 3.14 13.44 -0.41
CA MET A 178 4.47 13.36 -1.03
C MET A 178 5.51 13.61 0.05
N VAL A 179 6.53 12.74 0.11
CA VAL A 179 7.59 12.79 1.13
C VAL A 179 8.96 12.81 0.45
N ASP A 180 9.87 13.63 0.95
CA ASP A 180 11.27 13.72 0.47
C ASP A 180 12.29 13.17 1.48
N GLY A 181 11.85 12.35 2.41
CA GLY A 181 12.63 11.83 3.53
C GLY A 181 12.43 12.63 4.82
N LYS A 182 12.02 13.89 4.74
CA LYS A 182 11.85 14.78 5.90
C LYS A 182 10.62 15.68 5.79
N ASN A 183 10.43 16.30 4.64
CA ASN A 183 9.31 17.20 4.41
C ASN A 183 8.14 16.43 3.82
N VAL A 184 6.94 16.87 4.16
CA VAL A 184 5.68 16.24 3.77
C VAL A 184 4.78 17.25 3.11
N LEU A 185 4.24 16.92 1.93
CA LEU A 185 3.26 17.72 1.21
C LEU A 185 1.97 16.90 1.02
N PRO A 186 0.89 17.20 1.75
CA PRO A 186 -0.39 16.52 1.57
C PRO A 186 -1.05 16.85 0.23
N PHE A 187 -1.67 15.85 -0.39
CA PHE A 187 -2.59 16.04 -1.51
C PHE A 187 -4.01 16.32 -1.02
N ALA A 188 -4.90 16.62 -1.96
CA ALA A 188 -6.33 16.65 -1.68
C ALA A 188 -6.78 15.25 -1.21
N THR A 189 -7.55 15.22 -0.14
CA THR A 189 -8.13 13.98 0.38
C THR A 189 -9.16 13.40 -0.57
N SER A 190 -9.37 12.10 -0.54
CA SER A 190 -10.40 11.45 -1.32
C SER A 190 -11.10 10.34 -0.53
N GLN A 191 -12.25 9.95 -1.02
CA GLN A 191 -13.03 8.85 -0.48
C GLN A 191 -13.55 8.03 -1.65
N ASP A 192 -13.23 6.75 -1.67
CA ASP A 192 -13.73 5.81 -2.68
C ASP A 192 -14.73 4.83 -2.08
N HIS A 193 -15.63 4.35 -2.92
CA HIS A 193 -16.68 3.42 -2.52
C HIS A 193 -16.35 2.04 -3.08
N LYS A 194 -15.91 1.13 -2.23
CA LYS A 194 -15.39 -0.20 -2.63
C LYS A 194 -16.44 -1.29 -2.68
N ARG A 195 -17.55 -1.13 -1.93
CA ARG A 195 -18.59 -2.15 -1.86
C ARG A 195 -19.46 -2.15 -3.12
N ALA A 196 -19.79 -3.38 -3.60
CA ALA A 196 -20.50 -3.55 -4.87
C ALA A 196 -22.00 -3.24 -4.81
N ALA A 197 -22.64 -3.26 -3.63
CA ALA A 197 -24.08 -3.14 -3.47
C ALA A 197 -24.47 -1.92 -2.61
N ASP A 198 -25.74 -1.50 -2.73
CA ASP A 198 -26.32 -0.38 -2.00
C ASP A 198 -26.20 -0.55 -0.49
N GLY A 199 -26.02 0.57 0.21
CA GLY A 199 -25.89 0.60 1.67
C GLY A 199 -24.56 0.06 2.18
N ASP A 200 -23.50 0.22 1.40
CA ASP A 200 -22.12 -0.22 1.71
C ASP A 200 -22.03 -1.71 2.03
N LYS A 201 -22.61 -2.53 1.15
CA LYS A 201 -22.72 -3.98 1.29
C LYS A 201 -22.10 -4.73 0.11
N GLY A 202 -21.94 -6.04 0.26
CA GLY A 202 -21.40 -6.91 -0.77
C GLY A 202 -19.88 -7.01 -0.73
N THR A 203 -19.31 -7.58 -1.79
CA THR A 203 -17.87 -7.77 -1.94
C THR A 203 -17.15 -6.45 -2.23
N ASN A 204 -15.91 -6.33 -1.80
CA ASN A 204 -15.04 -5.23 -2.21
C ASN A 204 -14.73 -5.31 -3.71
N THR A 205 -14.68 -4.14 -4.35
CA THR A 205 -14.28 -3.97 -5.75
C THR A 205 -13.03 -3.08 -5.82
N GLY A 206 -12.54 -2.81 -7.02
CA GLY A 206 -11.49 -1.82 -7.26
C GLY A 206 -11.96 -0.36 -7.11
N GLY A 207 -13.25 -0.14 -6.82
CA GLY A 207 -13.90 1.15 -6.65
C GLY A 207 -15.13 1.31 -7.53
N MET A 208 -16.25 1.73 -6.94
CA MET A 208 -17.53 1.98 -7.62
C MET A 208 -17.73 3.47 -7.92
N GLY A 209 -16.83 4.30 -7.45
CA GLY A 209 -16.83 5.75 -7.59
C GLY A 209 -16.01 6.39 -6.48
N ALA A 210 -15.59 7.61 -6.69
CA ALA A 210 -14.82 8.37 -5.72
C ALA A 210 -15.13 9.87 -5.82
N TYR A 211 -14.87 10.59 -4.74
CA TYR A 211 -14.92 12.05 -4.74
C TYR A 211 -13.73 12.65 -3.95
N SER A 212 -13.38 13.86 -4.30
CA SER A 212 -12.33 14.65 -3.67
C SER A 212 -12.76 16.13 -3.62
N PRO A 213 -12.53 16.85 -2.51
CA PRO A 213 -12.00 16.37 -1.24
C PRO A 213 -13.00 15.50 -0.47
N ALA A 214 -12.51 14.69 0.48
CA ALA A 214 -13.34 13.87 1.36
C ALA A 214 -13.95 14.72 2.49
N PRO A 215 -15.29 14.87 2.59
CA PRO A 215 -15.89 15.70 3.63
C PRO A 215 -15.65 15.20 5.05
N VAL A 216 -15.44 13.89 5.23
CA VAL A 216 -15.14 13.27 6.52
C VAL A 216 -13.80 13.75 7.08
N VAL A 217 -12.86 14.14 6.23
CA VAL A 217 -11.56 14.67 6.63
C VAL A 217 -11.68 16.17 6.88
N THR A 218 -12.23 16.52 8.04
CA THR A 218 -12.27 17.90 8.54
C THR A 218 -10.84 18.40 8.83
N GLN A 219 -10.69 19.71 9.08
CA GLN A 219 -9.37 20.27 9.44
C GLN A 219 -8.78 19.62 10.71
N ASP A 220 -9.61 19.27 11.68
CA ASP A 220 -9.16 18.61 12.91
C ASP A 220 -8.69 17.18 12.63
N ILE A 221 -9.42 16.44 11.79
CA ILE A 221 -9.00 15.09 11.35
C ILE A 221 -7.71 15.18 10.52
N HIS A 222 -7.62 16.15 9.61
CA HIS A 222 -6.40 16.38 8.84
C HIS A 222 -5.18 16.59 9.76
N ASN A 223 -5.31 17.46 10.77
CA ASN A 223 -4.23 17.73 11.71
C ASN A 223 -3.85 16.47 12.49
N ARG A 224 -4.85 15.71 12.98
CA ARG A 224 -4.59 14.44 13.66
C ARG A 224 -3.89 13.41 12.78
N ILE A 225 -4.30 13.25 11.51
CA ILE A 225 -3.62 12.36 10.58
C ILE A 225 -2.16 12.77 10.41
N MET A 226 -1.90 14.06 10.24
CA MET A 226 -0.53 14.57 10.11
C MET A 226 0.31 14.31 11.38
N ASP A 227 -0.23 14.62 12.55
CA ASP A 227 0.50 14.60 13.81
C ASP A 227 0.61 13.18 14.40
N GLU A 228 -0.43 12.36 14.27
CA GLU A 228 -0.51 11.04 14.88
C GLU A 228 -0.07 9.90 13.94
N VAL A 229 -0.13 10.09 12.61
CA VAL A 229 0.16 9.04 11.63
C VAL A 229 1.32 9.41 10.70
N ILE A 230 1.18 10.47 9.91
CA ILE A 230 2.13 10.77 8.83
C ILE A 230 3.51 11.13 9.36
N MET A 231 3.59 12.16 10.22
CA MET A 231 4.88 12.60 10.75
C MET A 231 5.58 11.54 11.62
N PRO A 232 4.87 10.80 12.50
CA PRO A 232 5.48 9.68 13.20
C PRO A 232 5.99 8.57 12.25
N THR A 233 5.28 8.27 11.15
CA THR A 233 5.74 7.30 10.15
C THR A 233 7.03 7.76 9.48
N VAL A 234 7.08 8.99 8.97
CA VAL A 234 8.28 9.53 8.31
C VAL A 234 9.47 9.58 9.27
N ASN A 235 9.26 10.07 10.49
CA ASN A 235 10.30 10.14 11.51
C ASN A 235 10.75 8.74 11.97
N GLY A 236 9.82 7.80 12.13
CA GLY A 236 10.11 6.42 12.51
C GLY A 236 10.95 5.70 11.45
N MET A 237 10.59 5.85 10.18
CA MET A 237 11.37 5.29 9.07
C MET A 237 12.79 5.85 9.03
N ALA A 238 12.94 7.16 9.20
CA ALA A 238 14.26 7.80 9.27
C ALA A 238 15.07 7.31 10.50
N ALA A 239 14.44 7.14 11.65
CA ALA A 239 15.09 6.62 12.86
C ALA A 239 15.56 5.17 12.70
N GLU A 240 14.89 4.36 11.88
CA GLU A 240 15.29 3.00 11.52
C GLU A 240 16.30 2.95 10.34
N GLY A 241 16.74 4.11 9.82
CA GLY A 241 17.71 4.21 8.74
C GLY A 241 17.14 3.98 7.34
N ASN A 242 15.82 4.04 7.19
CA ASN A 242 15.08 3.80 5.96
C ASN A 242 14.27 5.05 5.58
N ASP A 243 14.95 6.16 5.27
CA ASP A 243 14.28 7.42 4.88
C ASP A 243 13.22 7.19 3.80
N TYR A 244 11.98 7.60 4.08
CA TYR A 244 10.89 7.43 3.14
C TYR A 244 10.87 8.58 2.13
N VAL A 245 11.12 8.27 0.86
CA VAL A 245 11.00 9.21 -0.26
C VAL A 245 9.98 8.63 -1.23
N GLY A 246 8.87 9.32 -1.47
CA GLY A 246 7.83 8.80 -2.34
C GLY A 246 6.42 9.27 -1.96
N PHE A 247 5.43 8.59 -2.50
CA PHE A 247 4.04 8.77 -2.08
C PHE A 247 3.75 7.85 -0.90
N LEU A 248 3.36 8.45 0.23
CA LEU A 248 2.91 7.71 1.41
C LEU A 248 1.39 7.81 1.50
N TYR A 249 0.74 6.68 1.60
CA TYR A 249 -0.72 6.53 1.67
C TYR A 249 -1.15 6.09 3.07
N ALA A 250 -2.11 6.79 3.67
CA ALA A 250 -2.75 6.47 4.95
C ALA A 250 -4.27 6.47 4.80
#